data_401f7405a68cbcd593d022ab8c2b6ea1
#
_entry.id   401f7405a68cbcd593d022ab8c2b6ea1
#
_cell.length_a   1.000
_cell.length_b   1.000
_cell.length_c   1.000
_cell.angle_alpha   90.00
_cell.angle_beta   90.00
_cell.angle_gamma   90.00
#
_symmetry.space_group_name_H-M   'P 1'
#
loop_
_entity.id
_entity.type
_entity.pdbx_description
1 polymer ?
#
loop_
_entity_poly.entity_id
_entity_poly.type
_entity_poly.pdbx_seq_one_letter_code
_entity_poly.pdbx_strand_id
1 'polypeptide(L)'
;MNHKNGFNPLSRTTAHRRAMSRNMVTSLFRYERITTTKSKALEVRKSAEKLITRAKEDTVHNRREVAKFIADEKISNKLFTEISPRMKERNGGYTRVLKLGYRQGDAADVVILELVDYKLDNETKEEKSSKKADSSEPKAKKSTKAKKVATEESAN
;
A
#
# COMPACT_ATOMS: atom_id res chain seq x y z
N MET A 1 -25.76 27.83 -16.20
CA MET A 1 -26.52 26.61 -16.59
C MET A 1 -25.77 25.36 -16.08
N ASN A 2 -26.42 24.46 -15.40
CA ASN A 2 -25.79 23.23 -14.92
C ASN A 2 -25.99 22.11 -15.96
N HIS A 3 -24.91 21.70 -16.66
CA HIS A 3 -24.95 20.65 -17.68
C HIS A 3 -24.82 19.23 -17.10
N LYS A 4 -25.05 19.03 -15.81
CA LYS A 4 -24.89 17.74 -15.10
C LYS A 4 -23.49 17.10 -15.25
N ASN A 5 -22.45 17.88 -15.54
CA ASN A 5 -21.08 17.44 -15.71
C ASN A 5 -20.40 17.32 -14.34
N GLY A 6 -20.67 16.23 -13.63
CA GLY A 6 -20.09 15.95 -12.30
C GLY A 6 -18.68 15.34 -12.33
N PHE A 7 -18.02 15.27 -13.49
CA PHE A 7 -16.70 14.64 -13.65
C PHE A 7 -15.74 15.52 -14.45
N ASN A 8 -14.45 15.33 -14.24
CA ASN A 8 -13.42 15.96 -15.06
C ASN A 8 -13.14 15.09 -16.30
N PRO A 9 -13.29 15.60 -17.53
CA PRO A 9 -13.05 14.83 -18.75
C PRO A 9 -11.58 14.42 -18.93
N LEU A 10 -10.62 15.11 -18.34
CA LEU A 10 -9.17 14.80 -18.41
C LEU A 10 -8.64 14.69 -19.84
N SER A 11 -9.25 15.38 -20.80
CA SER A 11 -8.93 15.29 -22.23
C SER A 11 -8.90 13.85 -22.77
N ARG A 12 -9.84 13.00 -22.32
CA ARG A 12 -9.91 11.58 -22.66
C ARG A 12 -11.30 11.18 -23.12
N THR A 13 -11.35 10.19 -24.03
CA THR A 13 -12.61 9.54 -24.39
C THR A 13 -13.20 8.81 -23.17
N THR A 14 -14.50 8.56 -23.19
CA THR A 14 -15.20 7.90 -22.08
C THR A 14 -14.62 6.51 -21.76
N ALA A 15 -14.30 5.72 -22.79
CA ALA A 15 -13.71 4.40 -22.63
C ALA A 15 -12.32 4.49 -21.94
N HIS A 16 -11.45 5.37 -22.45
CA HIS A 16 -10.11 5.58 -21.90
C HIS A 16 -10.17 6.10 -20.46
N ARG A 17 -11.08 7.03 -20.15
CA ARG A 17 -11.25 7.56 -18.78
C ARG A 17 -11.70 6.47 -17.80
N ARG A 18 -12.65 5.61 -18.21
CA ARG A 18 -13.09 4.47 -17.37
C ARG A 18 -11.96 3.48 -17.14
N ALA A 19 -11.20 3.12 -18.17
CA ALA A 19 -10.05 2.22 -18.04
C ALA A 19 -8.97 2.82 -17.12
N MET A 20 -8.62 4.10 -17.31
CA MET A 20 -7.69 4.82 -16.45
C MET A 20 -8.14 4.78 -14.98
N SER A 21 -9.40 5.12 -14.72
CA SER A 21 -9.93 5.12 -13.35
C SER A 21 -9.88 3.74 -12.69
N ARG A 22 -10.26 2.68 -13.41
CA ARG A 22 -10.15 1.29 -12.93
C ARG A 22 -8.72 0.91 -12.57
N ASN A 23 -7.78 1.16 -13.48
CA ASN A 23 -6.37 0.83 -13.27
C ASN A 23 -5.77 1.59 -12.09
N MET A 24 -6.07 2.88 -11.96
CA MET A 24 -5.55 3.69 -10.85
C MET A 24 -6.15 3.30 -9.50
N VAL A 25 -7.44 2.97 -9.44
CA VAL A 25 -8.06 2.47 -8.19
C VAL A 25 -7.50 1.10 -7.81
N THR A 26 -7.32 0.20 -8.77
CA THR A 26 -6.68 -1.10 -8.55
C THR A 26 -5.26 -0.93 -8.01
N SER A 27 -4.47 -0.01 -8.60
CA SER A 27 -3.13 0.31 -8.11
C SER A 27 -3.16 0.94 -6.71
N LEU A 28 -4.11 1.84 -6.43
CA LEU A 28 -4.28 2.45 -5.12
C LEU A 28 -4.56 1.39 -4.04
N PHE A 29 -5.45 0.43 -4.28
CA PHE A 29 -5.72 -0.63 -3.31
C PHE A 29 -4.60 -1.64 -3.19
N ARG A 30 -3.82 -1.87 -4.27
CA ARG A 30 -2.65 -2.75 -4.23
C ARG A 30 -1.54 -2.18 -3.36
N TYR A 31 -1.15 -0.93 -3.61
CA TYR A 31 0.01 -0.28 -2.98
C TYR A 31 -0.37 0.68 -1.84
N GLU A 32 -1.65 0.95 -1.65
CA GLU A 32 -2.22 1.89 -0.67
C GLU A 32 -1.75 3.34 -0.84
N ARG A 33 -0.81 3.59 -1.75
CA ARG A 33 -0.21 4.88 -2.07
C ARG A 33 0.22 4.93 -3.53
N ILE A 34 -0.18 5.98 -4.26
CA ILE A 34 0.21 6.19 -5.66
C ILE A 34 0.58 7.65 -5.92
N THR A 35 1.54 7.88 -6.80
CA THR A 35 1.92 9.22 -7.25
C THR A 35 1.29 9.50 -8.60
N THR A 36 0.61 10.64 -8.75
CA THR A 36 -0.07 11.02 -9.98
C THR A 36 -0.29 12.53 -10.07
N THR A 37 -0.90 13.00 -11.17
CA THR A 37 -1.27 14.40 -11.29
C THR A 37 -2.53 14.72 -10.48
N LYS A 38 -2.62 15.95 -9.94
CA LYS A 38 -3.72 16.43 -9.09
C LYS A 38 -5.10 16.19 -9.71
N SER A 39 -5.28 16.53 -11.00
CA SER A 39 -6.56 16.35 -11.68
C SER A 39 -7.01 14.87 -11.73
N LYS A 40 -6.08 13.95 -11.98
CA LYS A 40 -6.36 12.51 -11.97
C LYS A 40 -6.67 12.01 -10.56
N ALA A 41 -5.88 12.42 -9.55
CA ALA A 41 -6.08 12.04 -8.17
C ALA A 41 -7.48 12.41 -7.66
N LEU A 42 -7.93 13.64 -7.92
CA LEU A 42 -9.25 14.14 -7.51
C LEU A 42 -10.41 13.34 -8.14
N GLU A 43 -10.25 12.90 -9.39
CA GLU A 43 -11.27 12.10 -10.06
C GLU A 43 -11.28 10.63 -9.59
N VAL A 44 -10.11 10.03 -9.43
CA VAL A 44 -9.93 8.66 -8.93
C VAL A 44 -10.41 8.53 -7.49
N ARG A 45 -10.16 9.54 -6.65
CA ARG A 45 -10.63 9.61 -5.27
C ARG A 45 -12.12 9.33 -5.15
N LYS A 46 -12.95 9.95 -5.98
CA LYS A 46 -14.41 9.76 -5.96
C LYS A 46 -14.81 8.30 -6.14
N SER A 47 -14.15 7.61 -7.07
CA SER A 47 -14.41 6.20 -7.36
C SER A 47 -13.88 5.29 -6.24
N ALA A 48 -12.68 5.54 -5.73
CA ALA A 48 -12.07 4.79 -4.64
C ALA A 48 -12.93 4.86 -3.36
N GLU A 49 -13.36 6.06 -2.97
CA GLU A 49 -14.17 6.26 -1.77
C GLU A 49 -15.53 5.55 -1.86
N LYS A 50 -16.18 5.57 -3.03
CA LYS A 50 -17.43 4.82 -3.25
C LYS A 50 -17.24 3.30 -3.07
N LEU A 51 -16.12 2.76 -3.56
CA LEU A 51 -15.83 1.34 -3.43
C LEU A 51 -15.51 0.94 -1.98
N ILE A 52 -14.77 1.79 -1.25
CA ILE A 52 -14.50 1.56 0.18
C ILE A 52 -15.80 1.59 0.99
N THR A 53 -16.65 2.60 0.77
CA THR A 53 -17.96 2.66 1.45
C THR A 53 -18.79 1.41 1.21
N ARG A 54 -18.84 0.93 -0.04
CA ARG A 54 -19.57 -0.30 -0.41
C ARG A 54 -18.96 -1.55 0.23
N ALA A 55 -17.64 -1.61 0.33
CA ALA A 55 -16.92 -2.74 0.90
C ALA A 55 -17.07 -2.88 2.42
N LYS A 56 -17.54 -1.86 3.13
CA LYS A 56 -17.83 -1.95 4.58
C LYS A 56 -18.85 -3.00 4.95
N GLU A 57 -19.76 -3.30 4.03
CA GLU A 57 -20.74 -4.37 4.17
C GLU A 57 -20.33 -5.51 3.23
N ASP A 58 -19.77 -6.59 3.80
CA ASP A 58 -19.34 -7.75 3.03
C ASP A 58 -20.55 -8.63 2.66
N THR A 59 -21.24 -8.25 1.59
CA THR A 59 -22.33 -9.02 1.01
C THR A 59 -21.95 -9.51 -0.38
N VAL A 60 -22.57 -10.61 -0.81
CA VAL A 60 -22.36 -11.14 -2.17
C VAL A 60 -22.71 -10.09 -3.23
N HIS A 61 -23.74 -9.27 -2.99
CA HIS A 61 -24.11 -8.18 -3.87
C HIS A 61 -22.98 -7.16 -3.99
N ASN A 62 -22.43 -6.69 -2.86
CA ASN A 62 -21.36 -5.70 -2.84
C ASN A 62 -20.07 -6.24 -3.47
N ARG A 63 -19.73 -7.51 -3.25
CA ARG A 63 -18.60 -8.15 -3.93
C ARG A 63 -18.77 -8.16 -5.45
N ARG A 64 -19.96 -8.50 -5.97
CA ARG A 64 -20.26 -8.46 -7.40
C ARG A 64 -20.15 -7.04 -7.98
N GLU A 65 -20.61 -6.03 -7.26
CA GLU A 65 -20.53 -4.63 -7.70
C GLU A 65 -19.07 -4.12 -7.72
N VAL A 66 -18.25 -4.50 -6.74
CA VAL A 66 -16.82 -4.18 -6.73
C VAL A 66 -16.10 -4.89 -7.88
N ALA A 67 -16.42 -6.16 -8.15
CA ALA A 67 -15.82 -6.93 -9.26
C ALA A 67 -16.12 -6.34 -10.64
N LYS A 68 -17.24 -5.65 -10.83
CA LYS A 68 -17.51 -4.89 -12.08
C LYS A 68 -16.48 -3.78 -12.32
N PHE A 69 -15.85 -3.27 -11.27
CA PHE A 69 -14.88 -2.18 -11.35
C PHE A 69 -13.43 -2.68 -11.25
N ILE A 70 -13.15 -3.59 -10.32
CA ILE A 70 -11.83 -4.19 -10.06
C ILE A 70 -11.85 -5.63 -10.57
N ALA A 71 -11.16 -5.88 -11.69
CA ALA A 71 -11.10 -7.22 -12.30
C ALA A 71 -10.16 -8.18 -11.54
N ASP A 72 -9.19 -7.66 -10.77
CA ASP A 72 -8.24 -8.45 -9.99
C ASP A 72 -8.89 -8.93 -8.68
N GLU A 73 -9.14 -10.24 -8.61
CA GLU A 73 -9.78 -10.89 -7.46
C GLU A 73 -8.97 -10.72 -6.17
N LYS A 74 -7.63 -10.79 -6.25
CA LYS A 74 -6.75 -10.61 -5.09
C LYS A 74 -6.90 -9.22 -4.47
N ILE A 75 -6.97 -8.19 -5.33
CA ILE A 75 -7.16 -6.81 -4.88
C ILE A 75 -8.58 -6.59 -4.33
N SER A 76 -9.59 -7.21 -4.98
CA SER A 76 -10.96 -7.18 -4.46
C SER A 76 -11.02 -7.82 -3.08
N ASN A 77 -10.42 -8.99 -2.88
CA ASN A 77 -10.36 -9.64 -1.56
C ASN A 77 -9.60 -8.75 -0.55
N LYS A 78 -8.44 -8.18 -0.88
CA LYS A 78 -7.71 -7.23 -0.02
C LYS A 78 -8.59 -6.07 0.43
N LEU A 79 -9.44 -5.53 -0.47
CA LEU A 79 -10.35 -4.45 -0.14
C LEU A 79 -11.33 -4.84 0.98
N PHE A 80 -11.93 -6.04 0.92
CA PHE A 80 -12.91 -6.50 1.92
C PHE A 80 -12.25 -6.98 3.21
N THR A 81 -11.10 -7.68 3.14
CA THR A 81 -10.47 -8.31 4.31
C THR A 81 -9.55 -7.39 5.09
N GLU A 82 -8.86 -6.46 4.42
CA GLU A 82 -7.83 -5.63 5.05
C GLU A 82 -8.21 -4.15 5.12
N ILE A 83 -8.60 -3.55 3.98
CA ILE A 83 -8.82 -2.11 3.90
C ILE A 83 -10.14 -1.71 4.55
N SER A 84 -11.22 -2.42 4.24
CA SER A 84 -12.55 -2.08 4.72
C SER A 84 -12.68 -2.14 6.26
N PRO A 85 -12.16 -3.16 6.98
CA PRO A 85 -12.23 -3.21 8.44
C PRO A 85 -11.53 -2.03 9.11
N ARG A 86 -10.38 -1.59 8.58
CA ARG A 86 -9.64 -0.43 9.09
C ARG A 86 -10.43 0.88 8.97
N MET A 87 -11.31 0.95 7.96
CA MET A 87 -12.10 2.15 7.66
C MET A 87 -13.53 2.11 8.21
N LYS A 88 -13.90 1.06 8.97
CA LYS A 88 -15.29 0.81 9.36
C LYS A 88 -15.92 1.95 10.14
N GLU A 89 -15.19 2.54 11.08
CA GLU A 89 -15.66 3.63 11.95
C GLU A 89 -15.67 5.00 11.27
N ARG A 90 -14.97 5.16 10.16
CA ARG A 90 -14.83 6.45 9.46
C ARG A 90 -15.98 6.64 8.46
N ASN A 91 -16.72 7.74 8.56
CA ASN A 91 -17.90 8.03 7.71
C ASN A 91 -17.58 8.71 6.38
N GLY A 92 -16.33 8.61 5.87
CA GLY A 92 -15.88 9.19 4.61
C GLY A 92 -14.46 9.74 4.71
N GLY A 93 -13.92 10.26 3.60
CA GLY A 93 -12.56 10.79 3.58
C GLY A 93 -11.51 9.70 3.84
N TYR A 94 -11.67 8.55 3.21
CA TYR A 94 -10.76 7.41 3.36
C TYR A 94 -9.41 7.62 2.68
N THR A 95 -9.32 8.63 1.82
CA THR A 95 -8.13 8.94 1.04
C THR A 95 -7.62 10.34 1.34
N ARG A 96 -6.31 10.51 1.26
CA ARG A 96 -5.63 11.78 1.45
C ARG A 96 -4.81 12.12 0.20
N VAL A 97 -4.78 13.40 -0.16
CA VAL A 97 -4.00 13.93 -1.29
C VAL A 97 -2.91 14.83 -0.75
N LEU A 98 -1.65 14.44 -0.92
CA LEU A 98 -0.48 15.21 -0.51
C LEU A 98 0.16 15.85 -1.75
N LYS A 99 0.43 17.16 -1.70
CA LYS A 99 1.09 17.87 -2.81
C LYS A 99 2.60 17.58 -2.76
N LEU A 100 3.18 17.20 -3.91
CA LEU A 100 4.63 17.00 -4.04
C LEU A 100 5.32 18.19 -4.72
N GLY A 101 4.59 18.95 -5.55
CA GLY A 101 5.14 20.03 -6.36
C GLY A 101 4.89 19.83 -7.85
N TYR A 102 5.75 20.43 -8.67
CA TYR A 102 5.62 20.39 -10.12
C TYR A 102 6.53 19.34 -10.73
N ARG A 103 6.05 18.67 -11.78
CA ARG A 103 6.84 17.72 -12.56
C ARG A 103 7.79 18.48 -13.48
N GLN A 104 9.06 18.03 -13.55
CA GLN A 104 10.02 18.55 -14.50
C GLN A 104 9.55 18.29 -15.94
N GLY A 105 9.73 19.26 -16.80
CA GLY A 105 9.37 19.22 -18.21
C GLY A 105 8.02 19.87 -18.54
N ASP A 106 6.92 19.55 -17.87
CA ASP A 106 5.59 20.06 -18.18
C ASP A 106 4.93 20.86 -17.04
N ALA A 107 5.64 21.05 -15.93
CA ALA A 107 5.16 21.77 -14.74
C ALA A 107 3.77 21.31 -14.24
N ALA A 108 3.40 20.05 -14.50
CA ALA A 108 2.14 19.52 -14.01
C ALA A 108 2.16 19.35 -12.48
N ASP A 109 1.08 19.74 -11.79
CA ASP A 109 0.90 19.49 -10.35
C ASP A 109 0.92 17.99 -10.06
N VAL A 110 1.95 17.53 -9.34
CA VAL A 110 2.09 16.13 -8.89
C VAL A 110 1.64 16.00 -7.45
N VAL A 111 0.91 14.94 -7.18
CA VAL A 111 0.39 14.63 -5.84
C VAL A 111 0.54 13.14 -5.54
N ILE A 112 0.61 12.84 -4.25
CA ILE A 112 0.42 11.50 -3.73
C ILE A 112 -1.04 11.35 -3.33
N LEU A 113 -1.69 10.30 -3.84
CA LEU A 113 -2.98 9.84 -3.36
C LEU A 113 -2.74 8.58 -2.52
N GLU A 114 -3.14 8.63 -1.25
CA GLU A 114 -2.92 7.52 -0.32
C GLU A 114 -4.16 7.24 0.53
N LEU A 115 -4.24 6.05 1.10
CA LEU A 115 -5.21 5.73 2.14
C LEU A 115 -4.80 6.42 3.44
N VAL A 116 -5.77 6.90 4.23
CA VAL A 116 -5.47 7.67 5.45
C VAL A 116 -4.69 6.84 6.48
N ASP A 117 -4.92 5.53 6.51
CA ASP A 117 -4.26 4.58 7.42
C ASP A 117 -2.97 3.99 6.84
N TYR A 118 -2.46 4.56 5.73
CA TYR A 118 -1.20 4.13 5.17
C TYR A 118 -0.06 4.42 6.15
N LYS A 119 0.66 3.36 6.53
CA LYS A 119 1.88 3.45 7.35
C LYS A 119 3.09 3.47 6.44
N LEU A 120 3.99 4.41 6.66
CA LEU A 120 5.27 4.43 5.96
C LEU A 120 6.13 3.24 6.45
N ASP A 121 6.75 2.51 5.52
CA ASP A 121 7.60 1.34 5.82
C ASP A 121 8.82 1.66 6.72
N ASN A 122 9.07 2.93 7.03
CA ASN A 122 10.12 3.36 7.95
C ASN A 122 9.85 2.87 9.39
N GLU A 123 8.58 2.82 9.83
CA GLU A 123 8.24 2.29 11.16
C GLU A 123 8.54 0.78 11.28
N THR A 124 8.36 0.04 10.19
CA THR A 124 8.67 -1.41 10.15
C THR A 124 10.17 -1.71 10.10
N LYS A 125 11.01 -0.78 9.67
CA LYS A 125 12.47 -0.93 9.72
C LYS A 125 13.03 -0.63 11.10
N GLU A 126 12.49 0.35 11.80
CA GLU A 126 12.88 0.67 13.18
C GLU A 126 12.47 -0.42 14.15
N GLU A 127 11.26 -0.99 14.04
CA GLU A 127 10.84 -2.14 14.85
C GLU A 127 11.67 -3.41 14.58
N LYS A 128 12.13 -3.63 13.33
CA LYS A 128 13.01 -4.75 12.98
C LYS A 128 14.46 -4.52 13.42
N SER A 129 14.93 -3.28 13.44
CA SER A 129 16.26 -2.94 13.92
C SER A 129 16.35 -3.02 15.44
N SER A 130 15.34 -2.57 16.18
CA SER A 130 15.25 -2.69 17.63
C SER A 130 15.15 -4.14 18.12
N LYS A 131 14.36 -4.99 17.43
CA LYS A 131 14.27 -6.44 17.72
C LYS A 131 15.54 -7.22 17.38
N LYS A 132 16.38 -6.71 16.47
CA LYS A 132 17.66 -7.34 16.09
C LYS A 132 18.81 -6.90 17.02
N ALA A 133 18.67 -5.78 17.70
CA ALA A 133 19.64 -5.30 18.69
C ALA A 133 19.50 -6.02 20.05
N ASP A 134 18.28 -6.48 20.38
CA ASP A 134 18.00 -7.17 21.67
C ASP A 134 18.32 -8.68 21.64
N SER A 135 18.70 -9.24 20.47
CA SER A 135 19.07 -10.65 20.31
C SER A 135 20.57 -10.92 20.21
N SER A 136 21.43 -9.91 20.42
CA SER A 136 22.89 -10.03 20.37
C SER A 136 23.54 -9.80 21.74
N GLU A 137 23.23 -10.63 22.74
CA GLU A 137 24.10 -10.75 23.91
C GLU A 137 25.30 -11.65 23.55
N PRO A 138 26.53 -11.24 23.91
CA PRO A 138 27.73 -11.99 23.58
C PRO A 138 27.90 -13.15 24.53
N LYS A 139 27.82 -14.39 24.06
CA LYS A 139 28.28 -15.57 24.79
C LYS A 139 29.78 -15.43 25.04
N ALA A 140 30.09 -15.28 26.32
CA ALA A 140 31.42 -15.18 26.90
C ALA A 140 32.30 -16.37 26.47
N LYS A 141 33.53 -16.02 26.10
CA LYS A 141 34.66 -16.92 25.91
C LYS A 141 34.94 -17.67 27.21
N LYS A 142 34.89 -19.00 27.20
CA LYS A 142 35.62 -19.82 28.17
C LYS A 142 36.85 -20.41 27.48
N SER A 143 37.98 -19.85 27.83
CA SER A 143 39.31 -20.45 27.64
C SER A 143 39.53 -21.54 28.65
N THR A 144 40.01 -22.66 28.25
CA THR A 144 40.83 -23.59 29.07
C THR A 144 41.85 -24.25 28.16
N LYS A 145 42.89 -23.94 28.36
CA LYS A 145 44.29 -24.20 28.53
C LYS A 145 44.60 -25.65 29.04
N ALA A 146 45.64 -26.20 28.41
CA ALA A 146 46.51 -27.29 28.83
C ALA A 146 46.01 -28.71 28.50
N LYS A 147 46.81 -29.63 28.05
CA LYS A 147 48.24 -29.85 28.35
C LYS A 147 48.78 -30.96 27.40
N LYS A 148 49.95 -30.77 26.97
CA LYS A 148 50.96 -31.60 26.39
C LYS A 148 51.18 -32.90 27.14
N VAL A 149 51.50 -33.98 26.50
CA VAL A 149 52.43 -35.08 26.77
C VAL A 149 52.17 -36.14 25.72
N ALA A 150 53.01 -36.35 24.75
CA ALA A 150 54.25 -37.08 24.64
C ALA A 150 54.11 -38.63 24.79
N THR A 151 54.72 -39.23 23.86
CA THR A 151 55.48 -40.47 23.83
C THR A 151 54.82 -41.60 23.09
N GLU A 152 55.34 -41.92 21.91
CA GLU A 152 56.26 -42.99 21.59
C GLU A 152 55.70 -44.40 21.63
N GLU A 153 56.05 -45.02 20.62
CA GLU A 153 56.61 -46.39 20.38
C GLU A 153 55.64 -47.37 19.75
N SER A 154 55.92 -47.88 18.72
CA SER A 154 56.78 -48.85 18.10
C SER A 154 55.97 -49.84 17.32
N ALA A 155 56.42 -50.04 16.15
CA ALA A 155 56.83 -51.27 15.51
C ALA A 155 55.89 -52.49 15.52
N ASN A 156 55.44 -52.88 14.40
CA ASN A 156 55.86 -54.02 13.63
C ASN A 156 55.11 -54.07 12.31
#